data_5d449d6c46e93258fc32aca0b584accd
#
_entry.id   5d449d6c46e93258fc32aca0b584accd
#
_cell.length_a   1.000
_cell.length_b   1.000
_cell.length_c   1.000
_cell.angle_alpha   90.00
_cell.angle_beta   90.00
_cell.angle_gamma   90.00
#
_symmetry.space_group_name_H-M   'P 1'
#
loop_
_entity.id
_entity.type
_entity.pdbx_description
1 polymer ?
#
loop_
_entity_poly.entity_id
_entity_poly.type
_entity_poly.pdbx_seq_one_letter_code
_entity_poly.pdbx_strand_id
1 'polypeptide(L)'
;MKTGKNSRGYDEYYWEGQHLKLTDLKEEAKDLENQYLLKENIPLYPRPELHVTHLKHDTKQYGLRGIRWKNGFKSPHKGSLVWWSLAVTPDDITSAERRLLETTYPDRTQEQVQMQQSFLKKFATSPSFSELSRLGSYRFTFPLEEVLEAYSQQCCSGYQPVMRVYKTVLYQKEVMYVILVHSPANQEQFSDRPLLTDDPNSVCSYKDGRFIWRPEAMCETHSYELVQRPDENQMEAGMVSSRHEYYVWDHVAVALHVGRQVLKFDPARLRRNLKYCEKAKPAIAKPWEFQDFQQAEELVRELWPDDSSPLERAEPLN
;
A
#
# COMPACT_ATOMS: atom_id res chain seq x y z
N MET A 1 -20.23 -6.91 -9.51
CA MET A 1 -18.93 -6.91 -10.18
C MET A 1 -18.99 -6.11 -11.48
N LYS A 2 -17.97 -5.34 -11.79
CA LYS A 2 -17.78 -4.61 -13.04
C LYS A 2 -16.43 -4.99 -13.66
N THR A 3 -16.28 -4.77 -14.96
CA THR A 3 -15.02 -4.99 -15.67
C THR A 3 -14.49 -3.70 -16.25
N GLY A 4 -13.19 -3.59 -16.37
CA GLY A 4 -12.53 -2.44 -16.98
C GLY A 4 -11.12 -2.79 -17.45
N LYS A 5 -10.46 -1.84 -18.10
CA LYS A 5 -9.04 -1.99 -18.46
C LYS A 5 -8.18 -1.11 -17.59
N ASN A 6 -7.10 -1.69 -17.07
CA ASN A 6 -6.10 -0.91 -16.35
C ASN A 6 -5.23 -0.07 -17.30
N SER A 7 -4.36 0.75 -16.75
CA SER A 7 -3.46 1.61 -17.53
C SER A 7 -2.50 0.85 -18.47
N ARG A 8 -2.41 -0.47 -18.33
CA ARG A 8 -1.61 -1.39 -19.16
C ARG A 8 -2.43 -2.05 -20.27
N GLY A 9 -3.76 -1.83 -20.28
CA GLY A 9 -4.68 -2.44 -21.25
C GLY A 9 -5.18 -3.83 -20.87
N TYR A 10 -4.86 -4.33 -19.69
CA TYR A 10 -5.36 -5.61 -19.18
C TYR A 10 -6.70 -5.47 -18.50
N ASP A 11 -7.52 -6.50 -18.57
CA ASP A 11 -8.83 -6.53 -17.93
C ASP A 11 -8.69 -6.66 -16.42
N GLU A 12 -9.47 -5.88 -15.69
CA GLU A 12 -9.60 -5.89 -14.24
C GLU A 12 -11.06 -6.11 -13.87
N TYR A 13 -11.26 -6.78 -12.75
CA TYR A 13 -12.57 -6.88 -12.10
C TYR A 13 -12.61 -5.92 -10.92
N TYR A 14 -13.74 -5.26 -10.70
CA TYR A 14 -13.87 -4.35 -9.57
C TYR A 14 -15.29 -4.24 -9.01
N TRP A 15 -15.36 -3.97 -7.73
CA TRP A 15 -16.57 -3.76 -6.94
C TRP A 15 -16.52 -2.38 -6.32
N GLU A 16 -17.44 -1.53 -6.73
CA GLU A 16 -17.49 -0.14 -6.29
C GLU A 16 -18.13 -0.01 -4.91
N GLY A 17 -17.59 0.89 -4.08
CA GLY A 17 -18.10 1.18 -2.75
C GLY A 17 -17.92 0.04 -1.74
N GLN A 18 -17.03 -0.90 -2.02
CA GLN A 18 -16.81 -2.07 -1.16
C GLN A 18 -15.32 -2.35 -0.99
N HIS A 19 -14.93 -2.73 0.23
CA HIS A 19 -13.67 -3.42 0.52
C HIS A 19 -14.00 -4.88 0.80
N LEU A 20 -13.92 -5.74 -0.22
CA LEU A 20 -14.24 -7.15 -0.07
C LEU A 20 -13.11 -7.87 0.66
N LYS A 21 -13.44 -8.56 1.75
CA LYS A 21 -12.53 -9.52 2.39
C LYS A 21 -12.28 -10.71 1.47
N LEU A 22 -11.25 -11.48 1.75
CA LEU A 22 -10.88 -12.63 0.92
C LEU A 22 -12.02 -13.63 0.77
N THR A 23 -12.77 -13.90 1.84
CA THR A 23 -13.95 -14.79 1.82
C THR A 23 -15.02 -14.28 0.87
N ASP A 24 -15.35 -13.00 0.97
CA ASP A 24 -16.38 -12.36 0.14
C ASP A 24 -15.91 -12.25 -1.32
N LEU A 25 -14.60 -11.96 -1.50
CA LEU A 25 -13.99 -11.89 -2.83
C LEU A 25 -14.02 -13.27 -3.53
N LYS A 26 -13.79 -14.36 -2.80
CA LYS A 26 -13.93 -15.72 -3.33
C LYS A 26 -15.34 -16.01 -3.81
N GLU A 27 -16.34 -15.63 -3.02
CA GLU A 27 -17.75 -15.82 -3.39
C GLU A 27 -18.15 -14.97 -4.59
N GLU A 28 -17.77 -13.70 -4.60
CA GLU A 28 -18.04 -12.76 -5.68
C GLU A 28 -17.32 -13.11 -7.00
N ALA A 29 -16.18 -13.75 -6.91
CA ALA A 29 -15.32 -14.12 -8.03
C ALA A 29 -15.42 -15.61 -8.42
N LYS A 30 -16.38 -16.36 -7.87
CA LYS A 30 -16.51 -17.81 -8.13
C LYS A 30 -16.74 -18.19 -9.60
N ASP A 31 -17.37 -17.30 -10.36
CA ASP A 31 -17.62 -17.50 -11.79
C ASP A 31 -16.42 -17.07 -12.67
N LEU A 32 -15.35 -16.56 -12.05
CA LEU A 32 -14.14 -16.18 -12.76
C LEU A 32 -13.16 -17.35 -12.79
N GLU A 33 -12.41 -17.49 -13.88
CA GLU A 33 -11.32 -18.47 -13.99
C GLU A 33 -10.08 -18.05 -13.14
N ASN A 34 -10.31 -17.60 -11.91
CA ASN A 34 -9.23 -17.21 -11.00
C ASN A 34 -8.84 -18.37 -10.09
N GLN A 35 -7.95 -19.23 -10.58
CA GLN A 35 -7.49 -20.40 -9.85
C GLN A 35 -6.86 -20.11 -8.49
N TYR A 36 -6.32 -18.92 -8.27
CA TYR A 36 -5.69 -18.55 -7.00
C TYR A 36 -6.71 -18.36 -5.87
N LEU A 37 -7.81 -17.68 -6.15
CA LEU A 37 -8.87 -17.45 -5.18
C LEU A 37 -9.59 -18.73 -4.80
N LEU A 38 -9.67 -19.70 -5.72
CA LEU A 38 -10.42 -20.95 -5.54
C LEU A 38 -9.61 -22.07 -4.87
N LYS A 39 -8.32 -21.85 -4.60
CA LYS A 39 -7.49 -22.86 -3.93
C LYS A 39 -7.91 -23.06 -2.48
N GLU A 40 -8.06 -24.31 -2.08
CA GLU A 40 -8.58 -24.67 -0.75
C GLU A 40 -7.50 -24.66 0.35
N ASN A 41 -6.27 -25.03 0.02
CA ASN A 41 -5.17 -25.17 0.98
C ASN A 41 -4.27 -23.92 1.04
N ILE A 42 -4.88 -22.79 1.36
CA ILE A 42 -4.12 -21.54 1.49
C ILE A 42 -3.80 -21.34 2.97
N PRO A 43 -2.53 -21.16 3.34
CA PRO A 43 -2.15 -20.85 4.71
C PRO A 43 -2.85 -19.59 5.21
N LEU A 44 -3.30 -19.62 6.45
CA LEU A 44 -3.90 -18.45 7.08
C LEU A 44 -2.83 -17.38 7.29
N TYR A 45 -3.13 -16.18 6.86
CA TYR A 45 -2.35 -15.00 7.22
C TYR A 45 -2.68 -14.58 8.66
N PRO A 46 -1.70 -14.11 9.45
CA PRO A 46 -1.91 -13.86 10.88
C PRO A 46 -2.86 -12.70 11.21
N ARG A 47 -3.35 -11.96 10.21
CA ARG A 47 -4.30 -10.84 10.36
C ARG A 47 -3.82 -9.76 11.33
N PRO A 48 -2.65 -9.17 11.11
CA PRO A 48 -2.17 -8.06 11.93
C PRO A 48 -2.99 -6.79 11.64
N GLU A 49 -3.00 -5.86 12.60
CA GLU A 49 -3.42 -4.49 12.37
C GLU A 49 -2.20 -3.60 12.16
N LEU A 50 -2.01 -3.12 10.94
CA LEU A 50 -0.95 -2.19 10.58
C LEU A 50 -1.45 -0.75 10.74
N HIS A 51 -0.82 0.01 11.61
CA HIS A 51 -1.12 1.42 11.84
C HIS A 51 -0.20 2.29 10.99
N VAL A 52 -0.65 2.65 9.79
CA VAL A 52 0.19 3.26 8.77
C VAL A 52 0.06 4.78 8.80
N THR A 53 1.20 5.45 8.92
CA THR A 53 1.31 6.91 9.01
C THR A 53 2.03 7.55 7.83
N HIS A 54 2.37 6.77 6.81
CA HIS A 54 3.06 7.25 5.61
C HIS A 54 2.36 6.80 4.33
N LEU A 55 2.47 7.62 3.31
CA LEU A 55 2.05 7.32 1.95
C LEU A 55 3.25 7.29 1.01
N LYS A 56 3.22 6.41 0.01
CA LYS A 56 4.21 6.34 -1.06
C LYS A 56 3.58 6.55 -2.42
N HIS A 57 4.33 7.24 -3.29
CA HIS A 57 3.99 7.45 -4.69
C HIS A 57 5.16 7.01 -5.56
N ASP A 58 4.99 5.86 -6.24
CA ASP A 58 5.99 5.32 -7.14
C ASP A 58 5.78 5.90 -8.55
N THR A 59 6.88 6.26 -9.20
CA THR A 59 6.81 6.85 -10.53
C THR A 59 8.04 6.52 -11.40
N LYS A 60 7.86 6.67 -12.70
CA LYS A 60 8.91 6.53 -13.69
C LYS A 60 9.55 7.88 -14.04
N GLN A 61 10.64 7.88 -14.82
CA GLN A 61 11.38 9.05 -15.23
C GLN A 61 10.48 10.20 -15.74
N TYR A 62 9.52 9.90 -16.61
CA TYR A 62 8.61 10.91 -17.14
C TYR A 62 7.74 11.55 -16.05
N GLY A 63 7.25 10.74 -15.13
CA GLY A 63 6.49 11.23 -13.98
C GLY A 63 7.35 12.08 -13.04
N LEU A 64 8.59 11.67 -12.76
CA LEU A 64 9.54 12.42 -11.95
C LEU A 64 9.79 13.83 -12.53
N ARG A 65 10.08 13.92 -13.84
CA ARG A 65 10.23 15.23 -14.52
C ARG A 65 8.97 16.08 -14.39
N GLY A 66 7.80 15.48 -14.54
CA GLY A 66 6.51 16.17 -14.40
C GLY A 66 6.27 16.69 -12.99
N ILE A 67 6.57 15.89 -11.96
CA ILE A 67 6.45 16.25 -10.53
C ILE A 67 7.41 17.42 -10.22
N ARG A 68 8.67 17.32 -10.66
CA ARG A 68 9.64 18.40 -10.45
C ARG A 68 9.25 19.69 -11.15
N TRP A 69 8.82 19.62 -12.41
CA TRP A 69 8.41 20.79 -13.18
C TRP A 69 7.25 21.56 -12.52
N LYS A 70 6.29 20.80 -11.98
CA LYS A 70 5.09 21.40 -11.37
C LYS A 70 5.21 21.64 -9.87
N ASN A 71 6.30 21.21 -9.26
CA ASN A 71 6.51 21.16 -7.82
C ASN A 71 5.33 20.43 -7.12
N GLY A 72 4.91 19.29 -7.66
CA GLY A 72 3.80 18.55 -7.07
C GLY A 72 3.20 17.49 -7.96
N PHE A 73 2.21 16.83 -7.41
CA PHE A 73 1.53 15.68 -7.99
C PHE A 73 0.27 16.11 -8.72
N LYS A 74 0.11 15.60 -9.94
CA LYS A 74 -1.04 15.87 -10.79
C LYS A 74 -1.62 14.56 -11.28
N SER A 75 -2.94 14.53 -11.45
CA SER A 75 -3.59 13.40 -12.11
C SER A 75 -3.02 13.17 -13.51
N PRO A 76 -2.70 11.94 -13.88
CA PRO A 76 -2.27 11.61 -15.23
C PRO A 76 -3.42 11.82 -16.23
N HIS A 77 -3.07 12.33 -17.41
CA HIS A 77 -4.00 12.56 -18.53
C HIS A 77 -5.22 13.44 -18.15
N LYS A 78 -6.42 12.97 -18.51
CA LYS A 78 -7.70 13.64 -18.24
C LYS A 78 -8.35 13.18 -16.92
N GLY A 79 -7.64 12.38 -16.12
CA GLY A 79 -8.13 11.92 -14.83
C GLY A 79 -8.23 13.05 -13.80
N SER A 80 -8.85 12.77 -12.68
CA SER A 80 -9.02 13.69 -11.54
C SER A 80 -8.35 13.20 -10.25
N LEU A 81 -7.74 12.02 -10.28
CA LEU A 81 -7.18 11.33 -9.11
C LEU A 81 -5.66 11.30 -9.14
N VAL A 82 -5.03 11.61 -8.02
CA VAL A 82 -3.63 11.33 -7.73
C VAL A 82 -3.57 10.12 -6.83
N TRP A 83 -2.76 9.15 -7.21
CA TRP A 83 -2.70 7.83 -6.57
C TRP A 83 -1.51 7.70 -5.66
N TRP A 84 -1.78 7.27 -4.44
CA TRP A 84 -0.81 6.90 -3.43
C TRP A 84 -1.06 5.48 -2.98
N SER A 85 -0.07 4.87 -2.34
CA SER A 85 -0.22 3.61 -1.61
C SER A 85 0.19 3.81 -0.17
N LEU A 86 -0.35 2.99 0.74
CA LEU A 86 0.17 2.96 2.10
C LEU A 86 1.65 2.53 2.07
N ALA A 87 2.47 3.23 2.83
CA ALA A 87 3.88 2.91 3.01
C ALA A 87 4.06 2.31 4.41
N VAL A 88 4.19 1.00 4.48
CA VAL A 88 4.42 0.27 5.73
C VAL A 88 5.91 0.30 6.06
N THR A 89 6.23 0.71 7.27
CA THR A 89 7.61 0.75 7.78
C THR A 89 7.93 -0.49 8.63
N PRO A 90 9.22 -0.79 8.88
CA PRO A 90 9.61 -1.82 9.84
C PRO A 90 8.98 -1.64 11.23
N ASP A 91 8.84 -0.39 11.67
CA ASP A 91 8.23 -0.06 12.97
C ASP A 91 6.72 -0.34 12.99
N ASP A 92 6.03 -0.12 11.87
CA ASP A 92 4.62 -0.47 11.74
C ASP A 92 4.43 -1.99 11.89
N ILE A 93 5.31 -2.81 11.27
CA ILE A 93 5.28 -4.26 11.36
C ILE A 93 5.57 -4.72 12.80
N THR A 94 6.61 -4.18 13.43
CA THR A 94 6.99 -4.52 14.82
C THR A 94 5.87 -4.15 15.79
N SER A 95 5.26 -2.99 15.61
CA SER A 95 4.14 -2.55 16.44
C SER A 95 2.88 -3.39 16.22
N ALA A 96 2.62 -3.82 14.97
CA ALA A 96 1.51 -4.73 14.65
C ALA A 96 1.72 -6.11 15.27
N GLU A 97 2.95 -6.64 15.21
CA GLU A 97 3.34 -7.89 15.86
C GLU A 97 3.06 -7.84 17.36
N ARG A 98 3.51 -6.79 18.02
CA ARG A 98 3.29 -6.61 19.47
C ARG A 98 1.79 -6.61 19.80
N ARG A 99 0.96 -5.83 19.09
CA ARG A 99 -0.50 -5.80 19.30
C ARG A 99 -1.14 -7.17 19.08
N LEU A 100 -0.73 -7.87 18.02
CA LEU A 100 -1.22 -9.22 17.73
C LEU A 100 -0.92 -10.18 18.89
N LEU A 101 0.30 -10.15 19.41
CA LEU A 101 0.72 -11.00 20.52
C LEU A 101 0.04 -10.63 21.84
N GLU A 102 -0.14 -9.35 22.12
CA GLU A 102 -0.88 -8.87 23.31
C GLU A 102 -2.34 -9.32 23.28
N THR A 103 -2.96 -9.35 22.10
CA THR A 103 -4.33 -9.83 21.93
C THR A 103 -4.42 -11.35 22.02
N THR A 104 -3.46 -12.06 21.44
CA THR A 104 -3.49 -13.54 21.39
C THR A 104 -3.05 -14.16 22.72
N TYR A 105 -2.10 -13.54 23.41
CA TYR A 105 -1.50 -14.01 24.65
C TYR A 105 -1.46 -12.91 25.71
N PRO A 106 -2.60 -12.49 26.26
CA PRO A 106 -2.68 -11.34 27.19
C PRO A 106 -1.92 -11.57 28.50
N ASP A 107 -1.80 -12.83 28.92
CA ASP A 107 -1.21 -13.20 30.23
C ASP A 107 0.29 -13.52 30.17
N ARG A 108 1.00 -13.12 29.09
CA ARG A 108 2.45 -13.34 28.99
C ARG A 108 3.21 -12.61 30.08
N THR A 109 4.19 -13.32 30.65
CA THR A 109 5.13 -12.69 31.58
C THR A 109 6.08 -11.73 30.87
N GLN A 110 6.71 -10.84 31.63
CA GLN A 110 7.69 -9.91 31.08
C GLN A 110 8.89 -10.62 30.46
N GLU A 111 9.31 -11.75 31.04
CA GLU A 111 10.37 -12.60 30.49
C GLU A 111 9.98 -13.19 29.13
N GLN A 112 8.77 -13.72 29.01
CA GLN A 112 8.25 -14.25 27.74
C GLN A 112 8.17 -13.17 26.66
N VAL A 113 7.80 -11.94 27.01
CA VAL A 113 7.80 -10.81 26.08
C VAL A 113 9.21 -10.48 25.59
N GLN A 114 10.21 -10.53 26.49
CA GLN A 114 11.61 -10.25 26.13
C GLN A 114 12.24 -11.35 25.29
N MET A 115 11.84 -12.60 25.48
CA MET A 115 12.35 -13.74 24.74
C MET A 115 11.66 -13.94 23.37
N GLN A 116 10.55 -13.27 23.13
CA GLN A 116 9.78 -13.40 21.90
C GLN A 116 10.59 -12.96 20.67
N GLN A 117 10.79 -13.88 19.74
CA GLN A 117 11.43 -13.58 18.47
C GLN A 117 10.43 -12.96 17.49
N SER A 118 10.91 -12.03 16.65
CA SER A 118 10.09 -11.43 15.61
C SER A 118 9.71 -12.49 14.55
N PHE A 119 8.43 -12.53 14.19
CA PHE A 119 7.91 -13.47 13.20
C PHE A 119 7.10 -12.79 12.09
N LEU A 120 6.46 -11.64 12.37
CA LEU A 120 5.52 -11.02 11.43
C LEU A 120 6.22 -10.53 10.15
N LYS A 121 7.49 -10.16 10.23
CA LYS A 121 8.30 -9.82 9.05
C LYS A 121 8.36 -10.95 8.02
N LYS A 122 8.34 -12.19 8.46
CA LYS A 122 8.35 -13.36 7.57
C LYS A 122 7.08 -13.48 6.72
N PHE A 123 5.99 -12.86 7.15
CA PHE A 123 4.73 -12.77 6.42
C PHE A 123 4.63 -11.49 5.55
N ALA A 124 5.55 -10.56 5.68
CA ALA A 124 5.58 -9.32 4.92
C ALA A 124 6.24 -9.51 3.53
N THR A 125 5.78 -10.49 2.77
CA THR A 125 6.33 -10.88 1.46
C THR A 125 5.55 -10.31 0.28
N SER A 126 4.37 -9.75 0.50
CA SER A 126 3.61 -9.04 -0.52
C SER A 126 4.37 -7.80 -1.02
N PRO A 127 4.24 -7.44 -2.31
CA PRO A 127 4.82 -6.19 -2.83
C PRO A 127 4.39 -4.92 -2.09
N SER A 128 3.29 -4.97 -1.35
CA SER A 128 2.84 -3.86 -0.50
C SER A 128 3.85 -3.52 0.59
N PHE A 129 4.54 -4.53 1.11
CA PHE A 129 5.59 -4.40 2.12
C PHE A 129 6.98 -4.23 1.51
N SER A 130 7.12 -4.37 0.18
CA SER A 130 8.42 -4.33 -0.47
C SER A 130 8.88 -2.89 -0.68
N GLU A 131 10.17 -2.68 -0.45
CA GLU A 131 10.86 -1.47 -0.87
C GLU A 131 11.15 -1.45 -2.38
N LEU A 132 10.96 -2.56 -3.05
CA LEU A 132 11.01 -2.63 -4.51
C LEU A 132 9.78 -1.94 -5.12
N SER A 133 9.96 -1.31 -6.27
CA SER A 133 8.88 -0.65 -6.98
C SER A 133 8.35 -1.49 -8.13
N ARG A 134 7.05 -1.39 -8.35
CA ARG A 134 6.36 -2.03 -9.48
C ARG A 134 6.14 -1.08 -10.66
N LEU A 135 6.23 0.24 -10.41
CA LEU A 135 5.78 1.28 -11.35
C LEU A 135 6.93 2.09 -11.96
N GLY A 136 8.11 2.11 -11.34
CA GLY A 136 9.27 2.87 -11.80
C GLY A 136 10.34 3.03 -10.73
N SER A 137 11.46 3.63 -11.08
CA SER A 137 12.65 3.69 -10.22
C SER A 137 12.61 4.77 -9.13
N TYR A 138 11.52 5.53 -9.04
CA TYR A 138 11.45 6.70 -8.14
C TYR A 138 10.26 6.59 -7.22
N ARG A 139 10.51 6.76 -5.91
CA ARG A 139 9.50 6.75 -4.86
C ARG A 139 9.57 8.03 -4.07
N PHE A 140 8.43 8.67 -3.92
CA PHE A 140 8.21 9.69 -2.91
C PHE A 140 7.50 9.07 -1.71
N THR A 141 8.04 9.31 -0.50
CA THR A 141 7.40 8.87 0.74
C THR A 141 7.15 10.08 1.62
N PHE A 142 5.91 10.30 2.01
CA PHE A 142 5.50 11.44 2.83
C PHE A 142 4.72 10.97 4.06
N PRO A 143 4.84 11.69 5.19
CA PRO A 143 3.90 11.53 6.28
C PRO A 143 2.46 11.75 5.80
N LEU A 144 1.54 10.89 6.21
CA LEU A 144 0.12 10.97 5.86
C LEU A 144 -0.48 12.32 6.25
N GLU A 145 -0.16 12.81 7.44
CA GLU A 145 -0.60 14.11 7.95
C GLU A 145 -0.20 15.24 7.00
N GLU A 146 1.05 15.28 6.55
CA GLU A 146 1.55 16.30 5.62
C GLU A 146 0.80 16.29 4.29
N VAL A 147 0.52 15.09 3.75
CA VAL A 147 -0.24 14.95 2.50
C VAL A 147 -1.68 15.42 2.68
N LEU A 148 -2.33 15.03 3.77
CA LEU A 148 -3.71 15.41 4.06
C LEU A 148 -3.85 16.91 4.38
N GLU A 149 -2.89 17.49 5.08
CA GLU A 149 -2.86 18.93 5.35
C GLU A 149 -2.68 19.71 4.04
N ALA A 150 -1.69 19.36 3.21
CA ALA A 150 -1.50 19.97 1.91
C ALA A 150 -2.75 19.86 1.03
N TYR A 151 -3.41 18.70 1.06
CA TYR A 151 -4.65 18.47 0.34
C TYR A 151 -5.81 19.31 0.88
N SER A 152 -5.97 19.38 2.20
CA SER A 152 -6.97 20.22 2.87
C SER A 152 -6.83 21.69 2.44
N GLN A 153 -5.63 22.22 2.53
CA GLN A 153 -5.36 23.64 2.20
C GLN A 153 -5.56 23.93 0.71
N GLN A 154 -5.10 23.05 -0.17
CA GLN A 154 -5.08 23.35 -1.61
C GLN A 154 -6.36 22.91 -2.34
N CYS A 155 -7.02 21.85 -1.89
CA CYS A 155 -8.16 21.25 -2.59
C CYS A 155 -9.49 21.33 -1.81
N CYS A 156 -9.46 21.60 -0.50
CA CYS A 156 -10.63 21.61 0.36
C CYS A 156 -10.90 22.99 1.01
N SER A 157 -10.20 24.05 0.59
CA SER A 157 -10.32 25.40 1.19
C SER A 157 -10.09 25.40 2.73
N GLY A 158 -9.20 24.53 3.22
CA GLY A 158 -8.88 24.37 4.63
C GLY A 158 -9.81 23.42 5.42
N TYR A 159 -10.88 22.93 4.79
CA TYR A 159 -11.75 21.95 5.44
C TYR A 159 -11.13 20.57 5.45
N GLN A 160 -11.52 19.76 6.44
CA GLN A 160 -11.09 18.36 6.51
C GLN A 160 -11.62 17.59 5.27
N PRO A 161 -10.77 16.80 4.63
CA PRO A 161 -11.21 15.97 3.51
C PRO A 161 -12.16 14.87 3.97
N VAL A 162 -13.05 14.45 3.07
CA VAL A 162 -13.93 13.30 3.27
C VAL A 162 -13.27 12.05 2.71
N MET A 163 -13.32 10.98 3.48
CA MET A 163 -12.79 9.67 3.07
C MET A 163 -13.93 8.69 2.81
N ARG A 164 -13.83 7.96 1.71
CA ARG A 164 -14.84 6.98 1.30
C ARG A 164 -14.20 5.67 0.84
N VAL A 165 -14.94 4.60 1.00
CA VAL A 165 -14.62 3.33 0.34
C VAL A 165 -14.89 3.49 -1.15
N TYR A 166 -13.86 3.42 -1.97
CA TYR A 166 -14.02 3.64 -3.41
C TYR A 166 -14.32 2.35 -4.15
N LYS A 167 -13.44 1.37 -4.07
CA LYS A 167 -13.62 0.07 -4.71
C LYS A 167 -12.60 -0.96 -4.24
N THR A 168 -12.93 -2.24 -4.43
CA THR A 168 -11.97 -3.35 -4.49
C THR A 168 -11.67 -3.66 -5.94
N VAL A 169 -10.40 -3.87 -6.28
CA VAL A 169 -9.94 -4.27 -7.62
C VAL A 169 -9.24 -5.60 -7.52
N LEU A 170 -9.64 -6.55 -8.36
CA LEU A 170 -8.97 -7.82 -8.57
C LEU A 170 -8.33 -7.82 -9.95
N TYR A 171 -7.01 -8.02 -9.98
CA TYR A 171 -6.25 -8.20 -11.19
C TYR A 171 -5.34 -9.43 -11.04
N GLN A 172 -5.66 -10.49 -11.75
CA GLN A 172 -4.96 -11.77 -11.64
C GLN A 172 -4.88 -12.23 -10.16
N LYS A 173 -3.70 -12.12 -9.54
CA LYS A 173 -3.41 -12.51 -8.16
C LYS A 173 -3.36 -11.30 -7.20
N GLU A 174 -3.67 -10.11 -7.69
CA GLU A 174 -3.52 -8.88 -6.91
C GLU A 174 -4.88 -8.35 -6.51
N VAL A 175 -5.01 -7.99 -5.25
CA VAL A 175 -6.18 -7.30 -4.71
C VAL A 175 -5.77 -5.90 -4.28
N MET A 176 -6.47 -4.89 -4.77
CA MET A 176 -6.26 -3.51 -4.38
C MET A 176 -7.53 -2.94 -3.77
N TYR A 177 -7.43 -2.51 -2.53
CA TYR A 177 -8.49 -1.76 -1.84
C TYR A 177 -8.24 -0.28 -2.05
N VAL A 178 -9.25 0.45 -2.51
CA VAL A 178 -9.08 1.85 -2.85
C VAL A 178 -9.92 2.72 -1.93
N ILE A 179 -9.24 3.65 -1.25
CA ILE A 179 -9.85 4.73 -0.49
C ILE A 179 -9.87 5.97 -1.36
N LEU A 180 -11.03 6.60 -1.47
CA LEU A 180 -11.19 7.91 -2.11
C LEU A 180 -11.10 8.99 -1.04
N VAL A 181 -10.28 9.99 -1.28
CA VAL A 181 -10.21 11.21 -0.49
C VAL A 181 -10.65 12.38 -1.37
N HIS A 182 -11.67 13.10 -0.93
CA HIS A 182 -12.21 14.19 -1.72
C HIS A 182 -12.57 15.42 -0.87
N SER A 183 -12.67 16.58 -1.50
CA SER A 183 -13.15 17.80 -0.86
C SER A 183 -14.62 17.66 -0.46
N PRO A 184 -15.05 18.21 0.68
CA PRO A 184 -16.47 18.30 1.03
C PRO A 184 -17.33 18.94 -0.07
N ALA A 185 -16.75 19.84 -0.86
CA ALA A 185 -17.45 20.46 -2.00
C ALA A 185 -17.86 19.46 -3.10
N ASN A 186 -17.23 18.27 -3.13
CA ASN A 186 -17.54 17.20 -4.10
C ASN A 186 -18.41 16.09 -3.50
N GLN A 187 -19.08 16.35 -2.37
CA GLN A 187 -19.83 15.32 -1.65
C GLN A 187 -20.96 14.71 -2.48
N GLU A 188 -21.67 15.50 -3.27
CA GLU A 188 -22.73 15.01 -4.15
C GLU A 188 -22.18 14.07 -5.23
N GLN A 189 -21.03 14.39 -5.81
CA GLN A 189 -20.39 13.58 -6.85
C GLN A 189 -20.03 12.16 -6.38
N PHE A 190 -19.76 12.01 -5.08
CA PHE A 190 -19.31 10.74 -4.49
C PHE A 190 -20.28 10.18 -3.44
N SER A 191 -21.53 10.66 -3.44
CA SER A 191 -22.54 10.27 -2.45
C SER A 191 -22.91 8.78 -2.50
N ASP A 192 -22.72 8.14 -3.65
CA ASP A 192 -22.93 6.71 -3.88
C ASP A 192 -21.84 5.82 -3.26
N ARG A 193 -20.76 6.40 -2.74
CA ARG A 193 -19.67 5.70 -2.08
C ARG A 193 -19.83 5.78 -0.56
N PRO A 194 -19.79 4.66 0.17
CA PRO A 194 -19.87 4.68 1.64
C PRO A 194 -18.75 5.50 2.25
N LEU A 195 -19.02 6.15 3.37
CA LEU A 195 -17.97 6.77 4.18
C LEU A 195 -17.01 5.70 4.71
N LEU A 196 -15.73 6.05 4.75
CA LEU A 196 -14.76 5.23 5.44
C LEU A 196 -14.99 5.39 6.95
N THR A 197 -15.42 4.32 7.59
CA THR A 197 -15.73 4.30 9.02
C THR A 197 -14.63 3.61 9.82
N ASP A 198 -14.60 3.86 11.13
CA ASP A 198 -13.75 3.13 12.07
C ASP A 198 -14.43 1.80 12.45
N ASP A 199 -14.60 0.92 11.46
CA ASP A 199 -15.13 -0.42 11.67
C ASP A 199 -13.96 -1.41 11.85
N PRO A 200 -13.86 -2.09 13.01
CA PRO A 200 -12.80 -3.08 13.25
C PRO A 200 -12.88 -4.29 12.31
N ASN A 201 -14.01 -4.50 11.64
CA ASN A 201 -14.16 -5.57 10.65
C ASN A 201 -13.81 -5.13 9.23
N SER A 202 -13.57 -3.85 8.99
CA SER A 202 -13.19 -3.37 7.65
C SER A 202 -11.76 -3.77 7.30
N VAL A 203 -11.47 -3.90 6.00
CA VAL A 203 -10.11 -4.13 5.49
C VAL A 203 -9.20 -2.96 5.83
N CYS A 204 -9.71 -1.74 5.75
CA CYS A 204 -8.98 -0.55 6.14
C CYS A 204 -9.94 0.48 6.72
N SER A 205 -9.54 1.11 7.82
CA SER A 205 -10.22 2.24 8.45
C SER A 205 -9.25 3.41 8.65
N TYR A 206 -9.79 4.59 9.00
CA TYR A 206 -8.97 5.76 9.34
C TYR A 206 -9.36 6.26 10.71
N LYS A 207 -8.37 6.38 11.59
CA LYS A 207 -8.56 6.81 12.97
C LYS A 207 -7.30 7.48 13.52
N ASP A 208 -7.47 8.56 14.25
CA ASP A 208 -6.39 9.26 14.97
C ASP A 208 -5.17 9.57 14.06
N GLY A 209 -5.43 10.08 12.85
CA GLY A 209 -4.37 10.49 11.92
C GLY A 209 -3.64 9.35 11.21
N ARG A 210 -4.14 8.12 11.26
CA ARG A 210 -3.50 6.96 10.63
C ARG A 210 -4.51 6.06 9.94
N PHE A 211 -4.06 5.33 8.93
CA PHE A 211 -4.81 4.22 8.38
C PHE A 211 -4.54 2.96 9.21
N ILE A 212 -5.61 2.26 9.56
CA ILE A 212 -5.55 0.94 10.20
C ILE A 212 -5.87 -0.07 9.10
N TRP A 213 -4.82 -0.74 8.62
CA TRP A 213 -4.94 -1.73 7.56
C TRP A 213 -4.85 -3.15 8.14
N ARG A 214 -5.82 -3.98 7.77
CA ARG A 214 -5.94 -5.40 8.17
C ARG A 214 -5.78 -6.27 6.94
N PRO A 215 -4.52 -6.53 6.51
CA PRO A 215 -4.27 -7.26 5.28
C PRO A 215 -4.74 -8.72 5.38
N GLU A 216 -5.22 -9.21 4.27
CA GLU A 216 -5.52 -10.62 4.04
C GLU A 216 -4.66 -11.10 2.87
N ALA A 217 -3.38 -11.33 3.14
CA ALA A 217 -2.42 -11.71 2.12
C ALA A 217 -2.10 -13.20 2.18
N MET A 218 -1.84 -13.76 1.02
CA MET A 218 -1.32 -15.10 0.84
C MET A 218 -0.01 -15.00 0.08
N CYS A 219 1.02 -15.68 0.55
CA CYS A 219 2.32 -15.61 -0.10
C CYS A 219 2.47 -16.70 -1.16
N GLU A 220 2.95 -16.32 -2.34
CA GLU A 220 3.25 -17.26 -3.42
C GLU A 220 4.54 -18.04 -3.17
N THR A 221 5.54 -17.37 -2.66
CA THR A 221 6.91 -17.92 -2.54
C THR A 221 7.18 -18.56 -1.19
N HIS A 222 6.41 -18.19 -0.17
CA HIS A 222 6.63 -18.65 1.19
C HIS A 222 5.29 -18.97 1.84
N SER A 223 5.09 -20.22 2.15
CA SER A 223 3.97 -20.66 2.98
C SER A 223 4.41 -20.67 4.42
N TYR A 224 3.84 -19.81 5.22
CA TYR A 224 4.10 -19.77 6.65
C TYR A 224 2.84 -20.15 7.42
N GLU A 225 3.05 -20.83 8.51
CA GLU A 225 2.04 -21.13 9.52
C GLU A 225 2.47 -20.49 10.83
N LEU A 226 1.52 -19.94 11.55
CA LEU A 226 1.76 -19.55 12.94
C LEU A 226 1.67 -20.79 13.80
N VAL A 227 2.80 -21.18 14.36
CA VAL A 227 2.91 -22.31 15.27
C VAL A 227 3.00 -21.77 16.70
N GLN A 228 2.02 -22.14 17.51
CA GLN A 228 2.13 -21.93 18.96
C GLN A 228 3.12 -22.96 19.53
N ARG A 229 4.11 -22.47 20.27
CA ARG A 229 4.97 -23.33 21.09
C ARG A 229 4.32 -23.51 22.47
N PRO A 230 3.75 -24.69 22.79
CA PRO A 230 2.94 -24.87 23.99
C PRO A 230 3.72 -24.60 25.28
N ASP A 231 4.99 -24.98 25.30
CA ASP A 231 5.85 -24.88 26.49
C ASP A 231 6.42 -23.48 26.72
N GLU A 232 6.43 -22.64 25.69
CA GLU A 232 7.08 -21.32 25.74
C GLU A 232 6.07 -20.16 25.63
N ASN A 233 4.81 -20.47 25.39
CA ASN A 233 3.74 -19.48 25.15
C ASN A 233 4.14 -18.42 24.10
N GLN A 234 4.82 -18.87 23.06
CA GLN A 234 5.32 -18.06 21.96
C GLN A 234 4.61 -18.42 20.66
N MET A 235 4.47 -17.43 19.79
CA MET A 235 4.11 -17.65 18.40
C MET A 235 5.36 -17.65 17.53
N GLU A 236 5.52 -18.64 16.70
CA GLU A 236 6.59 -18.73 15.74
C GLU A 236 6.02 -18.89 14.33
N ALA A 237 6.64 -18.25 13.37
CA ALA A 237 6.34 -18.53 11.97
C ALA A 237 7.04 -19.82 11.56
N GLY A 238 6.28 -20.89 11.49
CA GLY A 238 6.72 -22.15 10.91
C GLY A 238 6.63 -22.12 9.39
N MET A 239 7.65 -22.63 8.70
CA MET A 239 7.58 -22.81 7.25
C MET A 239 6.78 -24.06 6.94
N VAL A 240 5.66 -23.91 6.25
CA VAL A 240 4.90 -25.03 5.71
C VAL A 240 5.51 -25.39 4.36
N SER A 241 6.03 -26.59 4.24
CA SER A 241 6.56 -27.11 2.98
C SER A 241 5.38 -27.29 2.01
N SER A 242 5.23 -26.34 1.10
CA SER A 242 4.31 -26.42 -0.02
C SER A 242 5.09 -26.44 -1.32
N ARG A 243 4.77 -27.38 -2.20
CA ARG A 243 5.27 -27.39 -3.58
C ARG A 243 4.52 -26.40 -4.48
N HIS A 244 3.54 -25.73 -3.96
CA HIS A 244 2.67 -24.83 -4.70
C HIS A 244 2.82 -23.40 -4.20
N GLU A 245 3.01 -22.51 -5.14
CA GLU A 245 3.10 -21.08 -4.90
C GLU A 245 1.69 -20.48 -4.91
N TYR A 246 1.24 -19.96 -3.76
CA TYR A 246 -0.07 -19.33 -3.63
C TYR A 246 0.13 -17.89 -3.15
N TYR A 247 -0.50 -16.95 -3.83
CA TYR A 247 -0.69 -15.64 -3.25
C TYR A 247 -1.84 -14.88 -3.87
N VAL A 248 -2.46 -14.08 -3.06
CA VAL A 248 -3.22 -12.92 -3.46
C VAL A 248 -2.51 -11.75 -2.82
N TRP A 249 -2.06 -10.80 -3.62
CA TRP A 249 -1.49 -9.58 -3.08
C TRP A 249 -2.61 -8.62 -2.77
N ASP A 250 -2.69 -8.19 -1.53
CA ASP A 250 -3.51 -7.09 -1.17
C ASP A 250 -2.66 -5.85 -0.87
N HIS A 251 -3.15 -4.72 -1.24
CA HIS A 251 -2.60 -3.43 -0.85
C HIS A 251 -3.70 -2.37 -0.82
N VAL A 252 -3.44 -1.30 -0.09
CA VAL A 252 -4.36 -0.17 -0.02
C VAL A 252 -3.79 0.98 -0.82
N ALA A 253 -4.58 1.43 -1.81
CA ALA A 253 -4.34 2.64 -2.55
C ALA A 253 -5.21 3.77 -2.01
N VAL A 254 -4.65 4.97 -1.97
CA VAL A 254 -5.34 6.21 -1.57
C VAL A 254 -5.40 7.13 -2.78
N ALA A 255 -6.60 7.36 -3.27
CA ALA A 255 -6.88 8.19 -4.43
C ALA A 255 -7.35 9.58 -4.00
N LEU A 256 -6.49 10.60 -4.14
CA LEU A 256 -6.84 11.99 -3.83
C LEU A 256 -7.51 12.64 -5.03
N HIS A 257 -8.74 13.11 -4.87
CA HIS A 257 -9.47 13.81 -5.93
C HIS A 257 -8.99 15.27 -6.02
N VAL A 258 -8.06 15.53 -6.90
CA VAL A 258 -7.49 16.86 -7.15
C VAL A 258 -8.16 17.60 -8.33
N GLY A 259 -9.07 16.95 -9.05
CA GLY A 259 -9.62 17.51 -10.28
C GLY A 259 -8.53 17.80 -11.31
N ARG A 260 -8.45 19.07 -11.72
CA ARG A 260 -7.39 19.56 -12.64
C ARG A 260 -6.22 20.22 -11.94
N GLN A 261 -6.24 20.27 -10.62
CA GLN A 261 -5.22 20.95 -9.83
C GLN A 261 -3.95 20.10 -9.70
N VAL A 262 -2.89 20.74 -9.21
CA VAL A 262 -1.65 20.11 -8.81
C VAL A 262 -1.57 20.17 -7.29
N LEU A 263 -1.40 19.05 -6.63
CA LEU A 263 -1.08 19.01 -5.21
C LEU A 263 0.39 19.35 -5.02
N LYS A 264 0.66 20.59 -4.64
CA LYS A 264 2.01 21.18 -4.59
C LYS A 264 2.71 20.89 -3.27
N PHE A 265 4.02 20.72 -3.37
CA PHE A 265 4.93 20.64 -2.24
C PHE A 265 6.18 21.52 -2.51
N ASP A 266 6.85 21.93 -1.47
CA ASP A 266 8.13 22.62 -1.58
C ASP A 266 9.15 21.75 -2.34
N PRO A 267 9.93 22.30 -3.30
CA PRO A 267 10.89 21.54 -4.10
C PRO A 267 11.96 20.82 -3.29
N ALA A 268 12.45 21.43 -2.20
CA ALA A 268 13.42 20.78 -1.32
C ALA A 268 12.75 19.65 -0.51
N ARG A 269 11.46 19.82 -0.19
CA ARG A 269 10.69 18.75 0.47
C ARG A 269 10.47 17.56 -0.46
N LEU A 270 10.14 17.81 -1.74
CA LEU A 270 10.07 16.76 -2.75
C LEU A 270 11.40 16.01 -2.85
N ARG A 271 12.52 16.73 -2.91
CA ARG A 271 13.85 16.11 -3.02
C ARG A 271 14.20 15.23 -1.82
N ARG A 272 13.96 15.71 -0.59
CA ARG A 272 14.24 14.96 0.65
C ARG A 272 13.42 13.68 0.79
N ASN A 273 12.23 13.65 0.22
CA ASN A 273 11.33 12.50 0.30
C ASN A 273 11.45 11.55 -0.90
N LEU A 274 12.41 11.80 -1.80
CA LEU A 274 12.65 11.02 -3.00
C LEU A 274 13.73 9.96 -2.75
N LYS A 275 13.39 8.71 -3.04
CA LYS A 275 14.34 7.56 -3.02
C LYS A 275 14.32 6.82 -4.34
N TYR A 276 15.42 6.13 -4.61
CA TYR A 276 15.52 5.16 -5.69
C TYR A 276 14.95 3.82 -5.24
N CYS A 277 14.19 3.17 -6.12
CA CYS A 277 13.68 1.82 -5.92
C CYS A 277 14.14 0.91 -7.05
N GLU A 278 14.59 -0.27 -6.70
CA GLU A 278 14.81 -1.33 -7.65
C GLU A 278 13.47 -1.92 -8.13
N LYS A 279 13.53 -2.64 -9.25
CA LYS A 279 12.37 -3.24 -9.89
C LYS A 279 11.88 -4.46 -9.12
N ALA A 280 10.62 -4.44 -8.71
CA ALA A 280 9.94 -5.60 -8.15
C ALA A 280 9.62 -6.67 -9.22
N LYS A 281 9.39 -7.90 -8.77
CA LYS A 281 8.85 -8.99 -9.58
C LYS A 281 7.46 -9.37 -9.02
N PRO A 282 6.42 -9.38 -9.83
CA PRO A 282 6.37 -8.88 -11.22
C PRO A 282 6.32 -7.35 -11.24
N ALA A 283 7.02 -6.74 -12.19
CA ALA A 283 6.89 -5.33 -12.44
C ALA A 283 5.60 -5.03 -13.21
N ILE A 284 4.99 -3.88 -12.89
CA ILE A 284 3.82 -3.39 -13.63
C ILE A 284 4.25 -2.58 -14.85
N ALA A 285 5.32 -1.81 -14.72
CA ALA A 285 5.87 -1.02 -15.80
C ALA A 285 6.69 -1.87 -16.79
N LYS A 286 6.84 -1.36 -18.01
CA LYS A 286 7.70 -1.96 -19.01
C LYS A 286 9.17 -1.87 -18.56
N PRO A 287 10.05 -2.81 -18.92
CA PRO A 287 11.43 -2.83 -18.47
C PRO A 287 12.23 -1.53 -18.67
N TRP A 288 11.99 -0.82 -19.79
CA TRP A 288 12.68 0.46 -20.06
C TRP A 288 12.19 1.66 -19.22
N GLU A 289 11.17 1.49 -18.41
CA GLU A 289 10.68 2.51 -17.48
C GLU A 289 11.43 2.46 -16.14
N PHE A 290 12.28 1.46 -15.96
CA PHE A 290 13.21 1.35 -14.83
C PHE A 290 14.61 1.73 -15.29
N GLN A 291 15.26 2.56 -14.48
CA GLN A 291 16.64 2.98 -14.67
C GLN A 291 17.53 2.25 -13.64
N ASP A 292 18.79 2.07 -13.96
CA ASP A 292 19.76 1.71 -12.93
C ASP A 292 20.00 2.89 -11.98
N PHE A 293 20.70 2.63 -10.88
CA PHE A 293 20.90 3.63 -9.84
C PHE A 293 21.70 4.83 -10.35
N GLN A 294 22.73 4.61 -11.17
CA GLN A 294 23.56 5.69 -11.68
C GLN A 294 22.76 6.63 -12.59
N GLN A 295 21.99 6.08 -13.53
CA GLN A 295 21.11 6.85 -14.39
C GLN A 295 20.05 7.62 -13.59
N ALA A 296 19.51 6.99 -12.54
CA ALA A 296 18.53 7.63 -11.69
C ALA A 296 19.14 8.79 -10.89
N GLU A 297 20.34 8.61 -10.36
CA GLU A 297 21.06 9.66 -9.63
C GLU A 297 21.43 10.83 -10.52
N GLU A 298 21.94 10.56 -11.74
CA GLU A 298 22.24 11.60 -12.74
C GLU A 298 21.01 12.46 -13.07
N LEU A 299 19.86 11.80 -13.29
CA LEU A 299 18.61 12.50 -13.53
C LEU A 299 18.17 13.35 -12.34
N VAL A 300 18.32 12.85 -11.13
CA VAL A 300 17.95 13.59 -9.92
C VAL A 300 18.85 14.83 -9.75
N ARG A 301 20.16 14.72 -10.00
CA ARG A 301 21.08 15.87 -10.02
C ARG A 301 20.72 16.90 -11.10
N GLU A 302 20.31 16.44 -12.28
CA GLU A 302 19.81 17.33 -13.34
C GLU A 302 18.58 18.14 -12.86
N LEU A 303 17.67 17.47 -12.18
CA LEU A 303 16.40 18.05 -11.76
C LEU A 303 16.49 18.93 -10.50
N TRP A 304 17.46 18.66 -9.63
CA TRP A 304 17.76 19.44 -8.41
C TRP A 304 19.25 19.84 -8.36
N PRO A 305 19.70 20.73 -9.25
CA PRO A 305 21.12 21.08 -9.36
C PRO A 305 21.69 21.74 -8.10
N ASP A 306 20.85 22.40 -7.31
CA ASP A 306 21.24 23.08 -6.07
C ASP A 306 21.30 22.12 -4.85
N ASP A 307 20.89 20.85 -5.00
CA ASP A 307 20.90 19.84 -3.95
C ASP A 307 21.94 18.77 -4.28
N SER A 308 23.08 18.83 -3.61
CA SER A 308 24.20 17.89 -3.79
C SER A 308 24.06 16.61 -2.98
N SER A 309 22.97 16.42 -2.22
CA SER A 309 22.73 15.21 -1.44
C SER A 309 22.67 13.98 -2.35
N PRO A 310 23.29 12.87 -1.98
CA PRO A 310 23.19 11.65 -2.77
C PRO A 310 21.74 11.16 -2.83
N LEU A 311 21.39 10.47 -3.92
CA LEU A 311 20.11 9.81 -4.01
C LEU A 311 20.14 8.56 -3.12
N GLU A 312 19.28 8.53 -2.11
CA GLU A 312 19.17 7.34 -1.25
C GLU A 312 18.48 6.19 -1.97
N ARG A 313 18.88 4.96 -1.64
CA ARG A 313 18.13 3.75 -2.02
C ARG A 313 17.03 3.51 -1.00
N ALA A 314 15.90 3.03 -1.47
CA ALA A 314 14.90 2.45 -0.59
C ALA A 314 15.50 1.17 0.01
N GLU A 315 15.54 1.09 1.33
CA GLU A 315 16.10 -0.07 2.02
C GLU A 315 15.10 -1.22 2.02
N PRO A 316 15.52 -2.47 1.74
CA PRO A 316 14.64 -3.61 1.88
C PRO A 316 14.20 -3.75 3.35
N LEU A 317 12.98 -4.20 3.55
CA LEU A 317 12.49 -4.64 4.87
C LEU A 317 13.24 -5.93 5.27
N ASN A 318 14.45 -5.79 5.84
CA ASN A 318 15.27 -6.91 6.33
C ASN A 318 14.71 -7.52 7.61
#